data_53d121f02a03a562d022f150afc16028
#
_entry.id   53d121f02a03a562d022f150afc16028
#
_cell.length_a   1.000
_cell.length_b   1.000
_cell.length_c   1.000
_cell.angle_alpha   90.00
_cell.angle_beta   90.00
_cell.angle_gamma   90.00
#
_symmetry.space_group_name_H-M   'P 1'
#
loop_
_entity.id
_entity.type
_entity.pdbx_description
1 polymer ?
#
loop_
_entity_poly.entity_id
_entity_poly.type
_entity_poly.pdbx_seq_one_letter_code
_entity_poly.pdbx_strand_id
1 'polypeptide(L)'
;FLDDTPAMGITELRAKSRRLKSEKDVKLLVVDYLQLMKGPQNVESRQQEISQISQSLKALAKEINVPVLALSQLSRAPEARSDHRPVLSDLRESGAIEQDADLVMFLYRKWVYSRDDEDKRKAEIIISKQRNGPTGTINATFIDNYAKFENTSLIDVPSE
;
A
#
# COMPACT_ATOMS: atom_id res chain seq x y z
N PHE A 1 -12.12 -14.02 -2.44
CA PHE A 1 -13.35 -13.29 -2.12
C PHE A 1 -13.13 -11.83 -2.47
N LEU A 2 -14.08 -11.22 -3.15
CA LEU A 2 -14.09 -9.80 -3.49
C LEU A 2 -15.34 -9.19 -2.86
N ASP A 3 -15.20 -8.03 -2.22
CA ASP A 3 -16.29 -7.23 -1.69
C ASP A 3 -16.13 -5.81 -2.25
N ASP A 4 -17.05 -5.39 -3.08
CA ASP A 4 -17.08 -4.10 -3.77
C ASP A 4 -18.04 -3.07 -3.13
N THR A 5 -18.42 -3.31 -1.87
CA THR A 5 -19.28 -2.39 -1.11
C THR A 5 -18.62 -1.01 -1.03
N PRO A 6 -19.22 0.05 -1.60
CA PRO A 6 -18.61 1.37 -1.59
C PRO A 6 -18.58 1.96 -0.18
N ALA A 7 -17.49 2.67 0.13
CA ALA A 7 -17.33 3.40 1.39
C ALA A 7 -17.59 2.52 2.64
N MET A 8 -17.06 1.30 2.64
CA MET A 8 -17.23 0.35 3.74
C MET A 8 -16.71 0.93 5.05
N GLY A 9 -17.53 0.84 6.10
CA GLY A 9 -17.13 1.25 7.45
C GLY A 9 -16.23 0.20 8.13
N ILE A 10 -15.37 0.66 9.03
CA ILE A 10 -14.44 -0.23 9.76
C ILE A 10 -15.15 -1.33 10.56
N THR A 11 -16.33 -1.02 11.13
CA THR A 11 -17.13 -1.99 11.90
C THR A 11 -17.66 -3.11 11.01
N GLU A 12 -18.12 -2.75 9.82
CA GLU A 12 -18.62 -3.72 8.82
C GLU A 12 -17.48 -4.59 8.29
N LEU A 13 -16.34 -3.98 7.93
CA LEU A 13 -15.14 -4.71 7.52
C LEU A 13 -14.73 -5.73 8.58
N ARG A 14 -14.70 -5.32 9.85
CA ARG A 14 -14.34 -6.20 10.97
C ARG A 14 -15.29 -7.40 11.09
N ALA A 15 -16.60 -7.17 10.99
CA ALA A 15 -17.60 -8.24 11.07
C ALA A 15 -17.46 -9.23 9.90
N LYS A 16 -17.33 -8.72 8.66
CA LYS A 16 -17.13 -9.54 7.45
C LYS A 16 -15.82 -10.35 7.53
N SER A 17 -14.72 -9.71 7.97
CA SER A 17 -13.41 -10.36 8.06
C SER A 17 -13.38 -11.48 9.11
N ARG A 18 -14.02 -11.28 10.26
CA ARG A 18 -14.17 -12.33 11.28
C ARG A 18 -14.91 -13.54 10.73
N ARG A 19 -16.04 -13.30 10.05
CA ARG A 19 -16.83 -14.36 9.44
C ARG A 19 -16.02 -15.14 8.40
N LEU A 20 -15.37 -14.42 7.47
CA LEU A 20 -14.53 -15.06 6.44
C LEU A 20 -13.35 -15.81 7.06
N LYS A 21 -12.74 -15.31 8.13
CA LYS A 21 -11.70 -16.04 8.84
C LYS A 21 -12.21 -17.33 9.44
N SER A 22 -13.38 -17.31 10.09
CA SER A 22 -13.99 -18.49 10.72
C SER A 22 -14.47 -19.52 9.70
N GLU A 23 -15.13 -19.09 8.62
CA GLU A 23 -15.77 -19.99 7.66
C GLU A 23 -14.82 -20.49 6.57
N LYS A 24 -13.83 -19.66 6.16
CA LYS A 24 -13.00 -19.88 4.97
C LYS A 24 -11.49 -19.84 5.25
N ASP A 25 -11.11 -19.60 6.50
CA ASP A 25 -9.72 -19.52 6.95
C ASP A 25 -8.84 -18.62 6.06
N VAL A 26 -9.34 -17.44 5.72
CA VAL A 26 -8.59 -16.44 4.91
C VAL A 26 -7.23 -16.15 5.55
N LYS A 27 -6.21 -15.98 4.72
CA LYS A 27 -4.81 -15.80 5.14
C LYS A 27 -4.27 -14.40 4.88
N LEU A 28 -4.98 -13.60 4.10
CA LEU A 28 -4.62 -12.22 3.78
C LEU A 28 -5.90 -11.42 3.60
N LEU A 29 -5.92 -10.21 4.16
CA LEU A 29 -6.94 -9.20 3.91
C LEU A 29 -6.30 -8.05 3.13
N VAL A 30 -6.90 -7.69 1.98
CA VAL A 30 -6.45 -6.55 1.17
C VAL A 30 -7.52 -5.46 1.20
N VAL A 31 -7.10 -4.22 1.46
CA VAL A 31 -7.97 -3.03 1.47
C VAL A 31 -7.49 -2.07 0.38
N ASP A 32 -8.29 -1.87 -0.67
CA ASP A 32 -8.01 -0.97 -1.77
C ASP A 32 -9.09 0.13 -1.82
N TYR A 33 -8.81 1.33 -1.36
CA TYR A 33 -7.70 1.87 -0.59
C TYR A 33 -8.24 2.62 0.63
N LEU A 34 -7.37 2.98 1.59
CA LEU A 34 -7.78 3.51 2.91
C LEU A 34 -8.70 4.74 2.81
N GLN A 35 -8.44 5.62 1.84
CA GLN A 35 -9.18 6.86 1.67
C GLN A 35 -10.61 6.66 1.15
N LEU A 36 -11.00 5.46 0.72
CA LEU A 36 -12.39 5.12 0.39
C LEU A 36 -13.18 4.60 1.59
N MET A 37 -12.51 4.22 2.66
CA MET A 37 -13.17 3.74 3.87
C MET A 37 -13.85 4.88 4.64
N LYS A 38 -14.91 4.53 5.36
CA LYS A 38 -15.54 5.40 6.36
C LYS A 38 -15.01 5.07 7.74
N GLY A 39 -14.53 6.10 8.42
CA GLY A 39 -14.17 6.02 9.83
C GLY A 39 -15.39 6.07 10.75
N PRO A 40 -15.16 6.07 12.07
CA PRO A 40 -16.20 6.29 13.05
C PRO A 40 -16.88 7.66 12.86
N GLN A 41 -18.14 7.79 13.31
CA GLN A 41 -18.84 9.07 13.33
C GLN A 41 -18.20 10.04 14.33
N ASN A 42 -18.33 11.34 14.09
CA ASN A 42 -17.84 12.44 14.95
C ASN A 42 -16.31 12.62 14.96
N VAL A 43 -15.68 12.54 13.80
CA VAL A 43 -14.26 12.86 13.64
C VAL A 43 -14.10 14.27 13.08
N GLU A 44 -13.28 15.10 13.71
CA GLU A 44 -13.13 16.51 13.38
C GLU A 44 -12.37 16.77 12.06
N SER A 45 -11.53 15.81 11.63
CA SER A 45 -10.74 15.95 10.41
C SER A 45 -10.53 14.63 9.69
N ARG A 46 -10.30 14.72 8.37
CA ARG A 46 -9.97 13.55 7.54
C ARG A 46 -8.70 12.84 8.04
N GLN A 47 -7.73 13.58 8.53
CA GLN A 47 -6.50 13.04 9.10
C GLN A 47 -6.79 12.14 10.32
N GLN A 48 -7.65 12.60 11.22
CA GLN A 48 -8.05 11.80 12.38
C GLN A 48 -8.83 10.55 11.96
N GLU A 49 -9.71 10.68 10.96
CA GLU A 49 -10.47 9.55 10.42
C GLU A 49 -9.54 8.44 9.89
N ILE A 50 -8.57 8.79 9.05
CA ILE A 50 -7.58 7.85 8.52
C ILE A 50 -6.73 7.25 9.65
N SER A 51 -6.37 8.04 10.66
CA SER A 51 -5.64 7.54 11.83
C SER A 51 -6.43 6.47 12.59
N GLN A 52 -7.73 6.69 12.80
CA GLN A 52 -8.59 5.72 13.49
C GLN A 52 -8.82 4.45 12.64
N ILE A 53 -8.93 4.60 11.30
CA ILE A 53 -9.00 3.47 10.38
C ILE A 53 -7.72 2.63 10.48
N SER A 54 -6.54 3.26 10.41
CA SER A 54 -5.25 2.60 10.51
C SER A 54 -5.11 1.79 11.80
N GLN A 55 -5.38 2.40 12.95
CA GLN A 55 -5.35 1.74 14.25
C GLN A 55 -6.33 0.56 14.31
N SER A 56 -7.53 0.75 13.75
CA SER A 56 -8.55 -0.30 13.74
C SER A 56 -8.16 -1.49 12.84
N LEU A 57 -7.52 -1.24 11.69
CA LEU A 57 -6.98 -2.29 10.83
C LEU A 57 -5.85 -3.06 11.52
N LYS A 58 -4.97 -2.35 12.24
CA LYS A 58 -3.93 -2.99 13.05
C LYS A 58 -4.51 -3.87 14.15
N ALA A 59 -5.55 -3.39 14.83
CA ALA A 59 -6.26 -4.17 15.85
C ALA A 59 -6.93 -5.40 15.24
N LEU A 60 -7.60 -5.24 14.09
CA LEU A 60 -8.23 -6.33 13.36
C LEU A 60 -7.23 -7.41 12.94
N ALA A 61 -6.08 -7.01 12.36
CA ALA A 61 -5.04 -7.94 11.95
C ALA A 61 -4.58 -8.84 13.11
N LYS A 62 -4.38 -8.24 14.29
CA LYS A 62 -4.01 -8.99 15.50
C LYS A 62 -5.14 -9.89 15.99
N GLU A 63 -6.37 -9.39 15.99
CA GLU A 63 -7.54 -10.09 16.49
C GLU A 63 -7.82 -11.40 15.72
N ILE A 64 -7.80 -11.34 14.39
CA ILE A 64 -8.09 -12.49 13.53
C ILE A 64 -6.83 -13.28 13.16
N ASN A 65 -5.65 -12.82 13.59
CA ASN A 65 -4.33 -13.38 13.24
C ASN A 65 -4.16 -13.55 11.71
N VAL A 66 -4.45 -12.46 10.97
CA VAL A 66 -4.32 -12.38 9.50
C VAL A 66 -3.62 -11.09 9.16
N PRO A 67 -2.59 -11.10 8.29
CA PRO A 67 -1.97 -9.89 7.79
C PRO A 67 -2.98 -9.06 6.99
N VAL A 68 -2.90 -7.74 7.17
CA VAL A 68 -3.70 -6.76 6.42
C VAL A 68 -2.76 -5.95 5.53
N LEU A 69 -2.98 -6.03 4.22
CA LEU A 69 -2.34 -5.19 3.22
C LEU A 69 -3.30 -4.04 2.88
N ALA A 70 -2.97 -2.83 3.30
CA ALA A 70 -3.76 -1.65 3.00
C ALA A 70 -3.04 -0.78 1.97
N LEU A 71 -3.73 -0.46 0.87
CA LEU A 71 -3.24 0.53 -0.08
C LEU A 71 -3.56 1.92 0.43
N SER A 72 -2.64 2.85 0.22
CA SER A 72 -2.81 4.25 0.59
C SER A 72 -2.34 5.17 -0.52
N GLN A 73 -3.15 6.17 -0.81
CA GLN A 73 -2.75 7.24 -1.72
C GLN A 73 -1.71 8.14 -1.03
N LEU A 74 -0.70 8.55 -1.79
CA LEU A 74 0.29 9.52 -1.33
C LEU A 74 -0.21 10.96 -1.49
N SER A 75 0.37 11.86 -0.71
CA SER A 75 0.26 13.30 -0.98
C SER A 75 0.94 13.65 -2.31
N ARG A 76 0.72 14.87 -2.81
CA ARG A 76 1.37 15.33 -4.06
C ARG A 76 2.82 15.80 -3.87
N ALA A 77 3.38 15.68 -2.66
CA ALA A 77 4.74 16.12 -2.37
C ALA A 77 5.84 15.48 -3.26
N PRO A 78 5.73 14.18 -3.64
CA PRO A 78 6.67 13.59 -4.60
C PRO A 78 6.74 14.32 -5.94
N GLU A 79 5.62 14.88 -6.42
CA GLU A 79 5.58 15.61 -7.70
C GLU A 79 6.45 16.87 -7.71
N ALA A 80 6.67 17.47 -6.53
CA ALA A 80 7.49 18.68 -6.37
C ALA A 80 8.99 18.39 -6.17
N ARG A 81 9.39 17.14 -5.97
CA ARG A 81 10.80 16.75 -5.82
C ARG A 81 11.45 16.47 -7.17
N SER A 82 12.74 16.74 -7.27
CA SER A 82 13.50 16.51 -8.51
C SER A 82 13.61 15.03 -8.91
N ASP A 83 13.61 14.14 -7.95
CA ASP A 83 13.69 12.68 -8.15
C ASP A 83 12.33 11.98 -8.16
N HIS A 84 11.27 12.69 -7.77
CA HIS A 84 9.89 12.19 -7.63
C HIS A 84 9.75 10.92 -6.77
N ARG A 85 10.77 10.59 -5.96
CA ARG A 85 10.76 9.36 -5.15
C ARG A 85 9.88 9.53 -3.93
N PRO A 86 9.00 8.57 -3.65
CA PRO A 86 8.17 8.60 -2.46
C PRO A 86 8.99 8.32 -1.20
N VAL A 87 8.64 9.00 -0.11
CA VAL A 87 9.23 8.83 1.22
C VAL A 87 8.14 8.76 2.29
N LEU A 88 8.47 8.34 3.51
CA LEU A 88 7.48 8.16 4.59
C LEU A 88 6.66 9.42 4.89
N SER A 89 7.27 10.60 4.80
CA SER A 89 6.56 11.87 5.01
C SER A 89 5.45 12.16 3.98
N ASP A 90 5.42 11.44 2.85
CA ASP A 90 4.36 11.58 1.84
C ASP A 90 3.06 10.90 2.26
N LEU A 91 3.11 10.05 3.28
CA LEU A 91 1.95 9.53 3.99
C LEU A 91 1.34 10.57 4.97
N ARG A 92 1.63 11.85 4.78
CA ARG A 92 1.49 12.96 5.73
C ARG A 92 0.07 13.24 6.23
N GLU A 93 -0.95 12.93 5.46
CA GLU A 93 -2.34 12.99 5.95
C GLU A 93 -2.65 11.85 6.94
N SER A 94 -1.66 11.02 7.22
CA SER A 94 -1.79 9.76 7.94
C SER A 94 -0.53 9.41 8.72
N GLY A 95 0.04 10.33 9.48
CA GLY A 95 1.20 10.05 10.35
C GLY A 95 1.00 8.79 11.24
N ALA A 96 -0.26 8.46 11.51
CA ALA A 96 -0.62 7.21 12.18
C ALA A 96 -0.34 5.97 11.33
N ILE A 97 -0.53 6.01 9.98
CA ILE A 97 -0.22 4.87 9.12
C ILE A 97 1.26 4.50 9.25
N GLU A 98 2.13 5.51 9.22
CA GLU A 98 3.56 5.27 9.42
C GLU A 98 3.84 4.61 10.78
N GLN A 99 3.18 5.04 11.84
CA GLN A 99 3.40 4.48 13.18
C GLN A 99 2.83 3.08 13.33
N ASP A 100 1.62 2.83 12.82
CA ASP A 100 0.88 1.59 13.00
C ASP A 100 1.41 0.45 12.11
N ALA A 101 1.83 0.74 10.88
CA ALA A 101 2.30 -0.26 9.94
C ALA A 101 3.60 -0.93 10.42
N ASP A 102 3.68 -2.25 10.26
CA ASP A 102 4.93 -3.01 10.49
C ASP A 102 5.85 -2.92 9.28
N LEU A 103 5.29 -2.77 8.10
CA LEU A 103 5.96 -2.65 6.82
C LEU A 103 5.32 -1.53 6.00
N VAL A 104 6.14 -0.66 5.43
CA VAL A 104 5.72 0.34 4.45
C VAL A 104 6.54 0.16 3.19
N MET A 105 5.83 -0.06 2.09
CA MET A 105 6.42 -0.21 0.76
C MET A 105 5.84 0.82 -0.19
N PHE A 106 6.69 1.44 -0.99
CA PHE A 106 6.27 2.30 -2.10
C PHE A 106 6.57 1.63 -3.43
N LEU A 107 5.67 1.82 -4.40
CA LEU A 107 5.91 1.47 -5.79
C LEU A 107 6.38 2.73 -6.53
N TYR A 108 7.52 2.64 -7.19
CA TYR A 108 8.09 3.75 -7.95
C TYR A 108 8.42 3.32 -9.38
N ARG A 109 8.03 4.14 -10.34
CA ARG A 109 8.34 3.96 -11.76
C ARG A 109 8.83 5.29 -12.32
N LYS A 110 10.13 5.37 -12.55
CA LYS A 110 10.78 6.61 -13.06
C LYS A 110 10.19 7.04 -14.39
N TRP A 111 9.84 6.10 -15.25
CA TRP A 111 9.24 6.37 -16.57
C TRP A 111 7.96 7.23 -16.52
N VAL A 112 7.20 7.17 -15.44
CA VAL A 112 5.99 7.98 -15.28
C VAL A 112 6.31 9.47 -15.37
N TYR A 113 7.50 9.86 -14.96
CA TYR A 113 7.98 11.24 -14.92
C TYR A 113 8.93 11.57 -16.06
N SER A 114 9.95 10.73 -16.31
CA SER A 114 10.98 10.97 -17.32
C SER A 114 10.49 10.80 -18.75
N ARG A 115 9.55 9.87 -18.98
CA ARG A 115 9.11 9.42 -20.30
C ARG A 115 10.26 8.89 -21.18
N ASP A 116 11.38 8.54 -20.59
CA ASP A 116 12.53 7.96 -21.27
C ASP A 116 12.28 6.45 -21.49
N ASP A 117 12.45 5.99 -22.72
CA ASP A 117 12.22 4.59 -23.09
C ASP A 117 13.13 3.61 -22.33
N GLU A 118 14.34 4.05 -21.95
CA GLU A 118 15.23 3.24 -21.11
C GLU A 118 14.64 2.92 -19.73
N ASP A 119 13.76 3.77 -19.21
CA ASP A 119 13.11 3.61 -17.91
C ASP A 119 11.75 2.89 -18.01
N LYS A 120 11.25 2.62 -19.22
CA LYS A 120 9.88 2.15 -19.46
C LYS A 120 9.49 0.91 -18.66
N ARG A 121 10.42 -0.04 -18.60
CA ARG A 121 10.21 -1.31 -17.88
C ARG A 121 10.74 -1.33 -16.46
N LYS A 122 11.49 -0.29 -16.06
CA LYS A 122 12.07 -0.25 -14.72
C LYS A 122 11.02 0.12 -13.69
N ALA A 123 10.99 -0.63 -12.63
CA ALA A 123 10.16 -0.35 -11.46
C ALA A 123 10.95 -0.66 -10.19
N GLU A 124 10.59 -0.02 -9.11
CA GLU A 124 11.21 -0.21 -7.81
C GLU A 124 10.14 -0.43 -6.75
N ILE A 125 10.39 -1.39 -5.85
CA ILE A 125 9.66 -1.57 -4.61
C ILE A 125 10.56 -1.06 -3.50
N ILE A 126 10.22 0.10 -2.94
CA ILE A 126 11.02 0.78 -1.92
C ILE A 126 10.47 0.40 -0.55
N ILE A 127 11.20 -0.41 0.21
CA ILE A 127 10.88 -0.76 1.58
C ILE A 127 11.39 0.36 2.48
N SER A 128 10.52 1.29 2.85
CA SER A 128 10.89 2.48 3.64
C SER A 128 10.74 2.29 5.14
N LYS A 129 9.96 1.30 5.56
CA LYS A 129 9.85 0.87 6.95
C LYS A 129 9.69 -0.64 7.02
N GLN A 130 10.41 -1.27 7.95
CA GLN A 130 10.24 -2.68 8.30
C GLN A 130 10.63 -2.89 9.75
N ARG A 131 9.68 -3.32 10.60
CA ARG A 131 9.96 -3.49 12.04
C ARG A 131 10.91 -4.64 12.34
N ASN A 132 10.83 -5.71 11.56
CA ASN A 132 11.57 -6.95 11.82
C ASN A 132 12.57 -7.29 10.71
N GLY A 133 13.09 -6.28 9.99
CA GLY A 133 14.06 -6.49 8.92
C GLY A 133 14.63 -5.19 8.37
N PRO A 134 15.55 -5.27 7.41
CA PRO A 134 16.18 -4.10 6.82
C PRO A 134 15.21 -3.35 5.90
N THR A 135 15.44 -2.05 5.75
CA THR A 135 14.89 -1.24 4.68
C THR A 135 15.77 -1.35 3.43
N GLY A 136 15.23 -1.01 2.26
CA GLY A 136 15.99 -1.08 1.01
C GLY A 136 15.10 -0.97 -0.21
N THR A 137 15.70 -1.15 -1.38
CA THR A 137 15.00 -1.08 -2.67
C THR A 137 15.17 -2.39 -3.42
N ILE A 138 14.08 -2.93 -3.93
CA ILE A 138 14.03 -4.10 -4.79
C ILE A 138 13.71 -3.61 -6.20
N ASN A 139 14.59 -3.93 -7.15
CA ASN A 139 14.33 -3.66 -8.56
C ASN A 139 13.35 -4.71 -9.11
N ALA A 140 12.39 -4.24 -9.89
CA ALA A 140 11.40 -5.06 -10.55
C ALA A 140 11.22 -4.62 -12.00
N THR A 141 10.70 -5.50 -12.83
CA THR A 141 10.32 -5.20 -14.21
C THR A 141 8.83 -4.98 -14.28
N PHE A 142 8.40 -3.88 -14.89
CA PHE A 142 7.00 -3.60 -15.15
C PHE A 142 6.66 -3.88 -16.61
N ILE A 143 5.63 -4.69 -16.81
CA ILE A 143 5.09 -5.02 -18.13
C ILE A 143 3.79 -4.24 -18.30
N ASP A 144 3.86 -3.15 -19.06
CA ASP A 144 2.78 -2.17 -19.22
C ASP A 144 1.54 -2.76 -19.90
N ASN A 145 1.68 -3.63 -20.90
CA ASN A 145 0.56 -4.28 -21.59
C ASN A 145 -0.35 -5.10 -20.65
N TYR A 146 0.18 -5.55 -19.52
CA TYR A 146 -0.54 -6.39 -18.56
C TYR A 146 -0.64 -5.75 -17.18
N ALA A 147 -0.12 -4.53 -16.99
CA ALA A 147 0.01 -3.85 -15.70
C ALA A 147 0.65 -4.77 -14.62
N LYS A 148 1.67 -5.55 -15.01
CA LYS A 148 2.24 -6.63 -14.20
C LYS A 148 3.65 -6.28 -13.75
N PHE A 149 3.96 -6.57 -12.48
CA PHE A 149 5.32 -6.55 -11.96
C PHE A 149 5.91 -7.97 -12.01
N GLU A 150 7.14 -8.06 -12.45
CA GLU A 150 7.92 -9.30 -12.47
C GLU A 150 9.31 -9.09 -11.86
N ASN A 151 9.94 -10.18 -11.47
CA ASN A 151 11.33 -10.13 -11.04
C ASN A 151 12.21 -9.66 -12.20
N THR A 152 13.16 -8.78 -11.90
CA THR A 152 14.19 -8.44 -12.88
C THR A 152 15.05 -9.69 -13.09
N SER A 153 15.00 -10.28 -14.28
CA SER A 153 15.91 -11.37 -14.63
C SER A 153 17.31 -10.77 -14.80
N LEU A 154 18.30 -11.37 -14.15
CA LEU A 154 19.73 -11.05 -14.34
C LEU A 154 20.28 -11.60 -15.66
N ILE A 155 19.43 -12.02 -16.57
CA ILE A 155 19.83 -12.48 -17.89
C ILE A 155 19.98 -11.23 -18.76
N ASP A 156 21.22 -10.82 -18.97
CA ASP A 156 21.59 -9.93 -20.07
C ASP A 156 21.11 -10.60 -21.36
N VAL A 157 20.04 -10.05 -21.95
CA VAL A 157 19.68 -10.42 -23.32
C VAL A 157 20.69 -9.68 -24.20
N PRO A 158 21.54 -10.38 -24.96
CA PRO A 158 22.42 -9.72 -25.92
C PRO A 158 21.53 -8.91 -26.86
N SER A 159 21.82 -7.63 -27.00
CA SER A 159 21.23 -6.77 -28.02
C SER A 159 21.68 -7.28 -29.40
N GLU A 160 20.76 -7.83 -30.18
CA GLU A 160 20.91 -7.95 -31.62
C GLU A 160 20.66 -6.60 -32.30
#